data_574c540322c2696b3716cad5a4218366
#
_entry.id   574c540322c2696b3716cad5a4218366
#
_cell.length_a   1.000
_cell.length_b   1.000
_cell.length_c   1.000
_cell.angle_alpha   90.00
_cell.angle_beta   90.00
_cell.angle_gamma   90.00
#
_symmetry.space_group_name_H-M   'P 1'
#
loop_
_entity.id
_entity.type
_entity.pdbx_description
1 polymer ?
#
loop_
_entity_poly.entity_id
_entity_poly.type
_entity_poly.pdbx_seq_one_letter_code
_entity_poly.pdbx_strand_id
1 'polypeptide(L)'
;MKLANMSAVVTGGASGLGLACARRLTERGVAVVIADLSEENGAAAVRELGELARFVQADVCDTAQMTRVFDAADALGTMRALIHCAGVGGPVRLVEKDGQPGSLEKYESIVRINLVGTFNTLRLAAARMARNEPVDGERGACVLTASVAAYEGQIGQIPYASAKAGIVGMTLVAARDLAQRMIRVCTIAPGLFDTPLLARLPDNVRASLGASVPHPARLGTPDEFASTALHILENAMLNGETIRLDGAIRMTPR
;
A
#
# COMPACT_ATOMS: atom_id res chain seq x y z
N MET A 1 -5.37 3.62 -17.81
CA MET A 1 -6.83 3.47 -17.52
C MET A 1 -7.43 4.85 -17.24
N LYS A 2 -8.62 5.13 -17.76
CA LYS A 2 -9.38 6.34 -17.38
C LYS A 2 -9.98 6.12 -15.99
N LEU A 3 -9.84 7.10 -15.09
CA LEU A 3 -10.29 6.97 -13.70
C LEU A 3 -11.77 7.33 -13.47
N ALA A 4 -12.39 8.05 -14.40
CA ALA A 4 -13.78 8.50 -14.21
C ALA A 4 -14.78 7.34 -14.20
N ASN A 5 -15.83 7.46 -13.38
CA ASN A 5 -16.95 6.53 -13.29
C ASN A 5 -16.58 5.08 -12.90
N MET A 6 -15.59 4.91 -12.09
CA MET A 6 -15.21 3.62 -11.52
C MET A 6 -15.17 3.68 -10.00
N SER A 7 -15.08 2.52 -9.36
CA SER A 7 -14.74 2.45 -7.94
C SER A 7 -13.34 1.89 -7.70
N ALA A 8 -12.78 2.22 -6.55
CA ALA A 8 -11.47 1.78 -6.10
C ALA A 8 -11.52 1.31 -4.65
N VAL A 9 -10.62 0.39 -4.29
CA VAL A 9 -10.35 0.00 -2.91
C VAL A 9 -8.98 0.51 -2.50
N VAL A 10 -8.91 1.17 -1.34
CA VAL A 10 -7.66 1.60 -0.71
C VAL A 10 -7.56 0.97 0.68
N THR A 11 -6.64 0.03 0.87
CA THR A 11 -6.37 -0.56 2.20
C THR A 11 -5.34 0.27 2.96
N GLY A 12 -5.45 0.33 4.30
CA GLY A 12 -4.70 1.30 5.08
C GLY A 12 -5.07 2.73 4.70
N GLY A 13 -6.30 2.92 4.21
CA GLY A 13 -6.77 4.16 3.60
C GLY A 13 -7.25 5.21 4.58
N ALA A 14 -7.29 4.91 5.87
CA ALA A 14 -7.76 5.85 6.90
C ALA A 14 -6.66 6.81 7.39
N SER A 15 -5.41 6.69 6.91
CA SER A 15 -4.32 7.58 7.30
C SER A 15 -3.16 7.57 6.29
N GLY A 16 -2.22 8.50 6.44
CA GLY A 16 -0.93 8.53 5.76
C GLY A 16 -1.02 8.38 4.23
N LEU A 17 -0.23 7.46 3.67
CA LEU A 17 -0.13 7.23 2.23
C LEU A 17 -1.47 6.81 1.61
N GLY A 18 -2.19 5.91 2.29
CA GLY A 18 -3.48 5.43 1.80
C GLY A 18 -4.54 6.54 1.76
N LEU A 19 -4.63 7.36 2.80
CA LEU A 19 -5.57 8.49 2.83
C LEU A 19 -5.27 9.51 1.72
N ALA A 20 -4.00 9.80 1.46
CA ALA A 20 -3.61 10.67 0.35
C ALA A 20 -4.02 10.08 -1.02
N CYS A 21 -3.88 8.76 -1.19
CA CYS A 21 -4.36 8.08 -2.41
C CYS A 21 -5.89 8.18 -2.53
N ALA A 22 -6.62 7.92 -1.44
CA ALA A 22 -8.07 8.03 -1.42
C ALA A 22 -8.54 9.45 -1.78
N ARG A 23 -7.89 10.49 -1.24
CA ARG A 23 -8.18 11.89 -1.55
C ARG A 23 -7.98 12.19 -3.03
N ARG A 24 -6.84 11.85 -3.60
CA ARG A 24 -6.58 12.09 -5.02
C ARG A 24 -7.52 11.31 -5.95
N LEU A 25 -7.96 10.13 -5.55
CA LEU A 25 -8.97 9.37 -6.30
C LEU A 25 -10.33 10.06 -6.27
N THR A 26 -10.80 10.50 -5.09
CA THR A 26 -12.09 11.21 -4.98
C THR A 26 -12.07 12.54 -5.72
N GLU A 27 -10.96 13.29 -5.71
CA GLU A 27 -10.77 14.51 -6.51
C GLU A 27 -10.87 14.25 -8.03
N ARG A 28 -10.64 13.01 -8.48
CA ARG A 28 -10.81 12.59 -9.89
C ARG A 28 -12.17 11.97 -10.17
N GLY A 29 -13.12 12.05 -9.22
CA GLY A 29 -14.46 11.51 -9.35
C GLY A 29 -14.56 10.00 -9.22
N VAL A 30 -13.56 9.35 -8.62
CA VAL A 30 -13.57 7.92 -8.33
C VAL A 30 -14.27 7.68 -7.00
N ALA A 31 -15.23 6.74 -6.97
CA ALA A 31 -15.80 6.27 -5.71
C ALA A 31 -14.79 5.36 -4.98
N VAL A 32 -14.50 5.63 -3.71
CA VAL A 32 -13.45 4.94 -2.97
C VAL A 32 -14.00 4.21 -1.75
N VAL A 33 -13.68 2.93 -1.63
CA VAL A 33 -13.85 2.19 -0.37
C VAL A 33 -12.51 2.16 0.37
N ILE A 34 -12.51 2.74 1.56
CA ILE A 34 -11.40 2.73 2.51
C ILE A 34 -11.54 1.49 3.39
N ALA A 35 -10.53 0.63 3.40
CA ALA A 35 -10.42 -0.50 4.32
C ALA A 35 -9.31 -0.24 5.34
N ASP A 36 -9.63 -0.26 6.62
CA ASP A 36 -8.69 -0.06 7.73
C ASP A 36 -9.20 -0.75 9.00
N LEU A 37 -8.33 -0.93 9.99
CA LEU A 37 -8.71 -1.48 11.30
C LEU A 37 -9.33 -0.44 12.22
N SER A 38 -8.95 0.84 12.08
CA SER A 38 -9.39 1.94 12.94
C SER A 38 -10.72 2.51 12.46
N GLU A 39 -11.78 2.20 13.19
CA GLU A 39 -13.12 2.77 12.94
C GLU A 39 -13.14 4.30 13.08
N GLU A 40 -12.46 4.82 14.10
CA GLU A 40 -12.34 6.26 14.36
C GLU A 40 -11.70 7.00 13.18
N ASN A 41 -10.51 6.52 12.73
CA ASN A 41 -9.81 7.13 11.61
C ASN A 41 -10.59 6.94 10.29
N GLY A 42 -11.25 5.79 10.10
CA GLY A 42 -12.09 5.52 8.95
C GLY A 42 -13.27 6.49 8.86
N ALA A 43 -13.96 6.73 9.98
CA ALA A 43 -15.05 7.71 10.04
C ALA A 43 -14.55 9.15 9.79
N ALA A 44 -13.35 9.50 10.29
CA ALA A 44 -12.74 10.80 10.03
C ALA A 44 -12.38 10.97 8.54
N ALA A 45 -11.80 9.94 7.93
CA ALA A 45 -11.44 9.94 6.51
C ALA A 45 -12.69 10.12 5.61
N VAL A 46 -13.78 9.42 5.90
CA VAL A 46 -15.03 9.58 5.11
C VAL A 46 -15.60 10.99 5.26
N ARG A 47 -15.58 11.59 6.46
CA ARG A 47 -16.01 12.98 6.64
C ARG A 47 -15.16 13.97 5.83
N GLU A 48 -13.86 13.72 5.74
CA GLU A 48 -12.93 14.55 4.96
C GLU A 48 -13.16 14.41 3.45
N LEU A 49 -13.34 13.18 2.97
CA LEU A 49 -13.40 12.86 1.53
C LEU A 49 -14.79 13.03 0.92
N GLY A 50 -15.83 13.10 1.74
CA GLY A 50 -17.21 13.36 1.31
C GLY A 50 -17.92 12.16 0.70
N GLU A 51 -18.90 12.43 -0.16
CA GLU A 51 -19.88 11.45 -0.64
C GLU A 51 -19.30 10.32 -1.51
N LEU A 52 -18.15 10.53 -2.11
CA LEU A 52 -17.46 9.52 -2.92
C LEU A 52 -16.70 8.49 -2.08
N ALA A 53 -16.61 8.67 -0.77
CA ALA A 53 -15.90 7.75 0.12
C ALA A 53 -16.85 6.90 0.97
N ARG A 54 -16.47 5.64 1.17
CA ARG A 54 -17.08 4.70 2.12
C ARG A 54 -15.98 4.08 2.97
N PHE A 55 -16.28 3.80 4.22
CA PHE A 55 -15.39 3.06 5.11
C PHE A 55 -15.96 1.68 5.41
N VAL A 56 -15.09 0.67 5.37
CA VAL A 56 -15.38 -0.69 5.82
C VAL A 56 -14.23 -1.13 6.73
N GLN A 57 -14.54 -1.39 8.00
CA GLN A 57 -13.57 -1.95 8.92
C GLN A 57 -13.19 -3.36 8.49
N ALA A 58 -11.89 -3.60 8.25
CA ALA A 58 -11.40 -4.88 7.79
C ALA A 58 -9.93 -5.13 8.12
N ASP A 59 -9.64 -6.38 8.54
CA ASP A 59 -8.30 -6.94 8.56
C ASP A 59 -7.97 -7.52 7.18
N VAL A 60 -6.89 -7.07 6.57
CA VAL A 60 -6.43 -7.56 5.26
C VAL A 60 -6.10 -9.05 5.25
N CYS A 61 -5.85 -9.66 6.41
CA CYS A 61 -5.62 -11.08 6.58
C CYS A 61 -6.92 -11.91 6.63
N ASP A 62 -8.07 -11.28 6.82
CA ASP A 62 -9.36 -11.94 6.90
C ASP A 62 -10.07 -11.88 5.54
N THR A 63 -10.23 -13.05 4.92
CA THR A 63 -10.87 -13.17 3.60
C THR A 63 -12.33 -12.72 3.60
N ALA A 64 -13.10 -13.00 4.66
CA ALA A 64 -14.51 -12.64 4.71
C ALA A 64 -14.69 -11.13 4.88
N GLN A 65 -13.85 -10.50 5.73
CA GLN A 65 -13.86 -9.05 5.89
C GLN A 65 -13.47 -8.35 4.58
N MET A 66 -12.40 -8.79 3.94
CA MET A 66 -11.97 -8.22 2.66
C MET A 66 -13.00 -8.47 1.55
N THR A 67 -13.73 -9.57 1.57
CA THR A 67 -14.84 -9.79 0.62
C THR A 67 -15.90 -8.71 0.77
N ARG A 68 -16.30 -8.35 2.00
CA ARG A 68 -17.25 -7.25 2.23
C ARG A 68 -16.73 -5.89 1.74
N VAL A 69 -15.41 -5.65 1.84
CA VAL A 69 -14.79 -4.44 1.28
C VAL A 69 -15.00 -4.36 -0.24
N PHE A 70 -14.75 -5.46 -0.94
CA PHE A 70 -14.93 -5.52 -2.40
C PHE A 70 -16.41 -5.49 -2.81
N ASP A 71 -17.30 -6.09 -2.03
CA ASP A 71 -18.76 -5.99 -2.26
C ASP A 71 -19.24 -4.53 -2.14
N ALA A 72 -18.73 -3.80 -1.15
CA ALA A 72 -19.02 -2.38 -0.99
C ALA A 72 -18.49 -1.54 -2.18
N ALA A 73 -17.33 -1.90 -2.75
CA ALA A 73 -16.79 -1.22 -3.92
C ALA A 73 -17.63 -1.48 -5.18
N ASP A 74 -18.07 -2.72 -5.39
CA ASP A 74 -18.97 -3.08 -6.50
C ASP A 74 -20.34 -2.36 -6.41
N ALA A 75 -20.82 -2.09 -5.18
CA ALA A 75 -22.05 -1.33 -4.97
C ALA A 75 -21.93 0.18 -5.31
N LEU A 76 -20.70 0.72 -5.35
CA LEU A 76 -20.43 2.10 -5.72
C LEU A 76 -20.13 2.29 -7.23
N GLY A 77 -19.85 1.20 -7.93
CA GLY A 77 -19.50 1.22 -9.36
C GLY A 77 -18.61 0.06 -9.74
N THR A 78 -18.17 -0.01 -11.00
CA THR A 78 -17.26 -1.06 -11.44
C THR A 78 -15.90 -0.90 -10.78
N MET A 79 -15.53 -1.85 -9.92
CA MET A 79 -14.24 -1.82 -9.22
C MET A 79 -13.09 -2.14 -10.18
N ARG A 80 -12.22 -1.15 -10.45
CA ARG A 80 -11.10 -1.25 -11.39
C ARG A 80 -9.74 -0.92 -10.80
N ALA A 81 -9.67 -0.41 -9.57
CA ALA A 81 -8.40 -0.06 -8.94
C ALA A 81 -8.29 -0.62 -7.51
N LEU A 82 -7.10 -1.14 -7.21
CA LEU A 82 -6.66 -1.45 -5.86
C LEU A 82 -5.40 -0.64 -5.55
N ILE A 83 -5.38 0.10 -4.45
CA ILE A 83 -4.15 0.64 -3.86
C ILE A 83 -4.00 0.03 -2.47
N HIS A 84 -3.00 -0.82 -2.29
CA HIS A 84 -2.76 -1.55 -1.06
C HIS A 84 -1.66 -0.87 -0.24
N CYS A 85 -2.05 -0.13 0.81
CA CYS A 85 -1.14 0.56 1.73
C CYS A 85 -1.13 -0.03 3.14
N ALA A 86 -2.01 -0.97 3.45
CA ALA A 86 -2.06 -1.60 4.77
C ALA A 86 -0.75 -2.32 5.09
N GLY A 87 -0.24 -2.08 6.28
CA GLY A 87 0.98 -2.72 6.76
C GLY A 87 1.40 -2.20 8.12
N VAL A 88 2.27 -2.96 8.79
CA VAL A 88 2.79 -2.65 10.11
C VAL A 88 4.30 -2.80 10.15
N GLY A 89 4.95 -2.01 10.99
CA GLY A 89 6.35 -2.18 11.36
C GLY A 89 6.47 -2.91 12.70
N GLY A 90 7.69 -3.27 13.05
CA GLY A 90 8.02 -3.80 14.38
C GLY A 90 9.43 -4.35 14.40
N PRO A 91 10.26 -4.00 15.38
CA PRO A 91 11.62 -4.50 15.47
C PRO A 91 11.64 -5.94 16.02
N VAL A 92 12.41 -6.79 15.35
CA VAL A 92 12.82 -8.12 15.85
C VAL A 92 14.28 -8.32 15.51
N ARG A 93 15.10 -8.64 16.48
CA ARG A 93 16.51 -9.02 16.28
C ARG A 93 16.63 -10.54 16.25
N LEU A 94 17.65 -11.07 15.59
CA LEU A 94 17.95 -12.51 15.67
C LEU A 94 18.34 -12.93 17.06
N VAL A 95 19.12 -12.09 17.73
CA VAL A 95 19.51 -12.26 19.14
C VAL A 95 19.14 -10.98 19.87
N GLU A 96 18.34 -11.09 20.93
CA GLU A 96 17.94 -9.98 21.79
C GLU A 96 19.09 -9.56 22.72
N LYS A 97 18.92 -8.44 23.43
CA LYS A 97 19.96 -7.89 24.30
C LYS A 97 20.36 -8.82 25.46
N ASP A 98 19.45 -9.66 25.88
CA ASP A 98 19.65 -10.67 26.95
C ASP A 98 20.25 -12.00 26.44
N GLY A 99 20.58 -12.05 25.13
CA GLY A 99 21.15 -13.24 24.50
C GLY A 99 20.11 -14.27 24.05
N GLN A 100 18.83 -14.04 24.28
CA GLN A 100 17.75 -14.94 23.81
C GLN A 100 17.50 -14.79 22.32
N PRO A 101 16.97 -15.84 21.66
CA PRO A 101 16.52 -15.73 20.26
C PRO A 101 15.36 -14.72 20.15
N GLY A 102 15.32 -13.99 19.04
CA GLY A 102 14.23 -13.08 18.74
C GLY A 102 12.88 -13.79 18.61
N SER A 103 11.79 -13.06 18.88
CA SER A 103 10.44 -13.64 18.90
C SER A 103 10.00 -14.09 17.51
N LEU A 104 9.78 -15.42 17.35
CA LEU A 104 9.18 -16.01 16.15
C LEU A 104 7.73 -15.54 15.95
N GLU A 105 6.95 -15.46 17.01
CA GLU A 105 5.56 -14.98 16.97
C GLU A 105 5.45 -13.55 16.39
N LYS A 106 6.33 -12.66 16.84
CA LYS A 106 6.41 -11.30 16.29
C LYS A 106 6.79 -11.30 14.80
N TYR A 107 7.75 -12.14 14.42
CA TYR A 107 8.15 -12.29 13.03
C TYR A 107 6.96 -12.75 12.17
N GLU A 108 6.29 -13.82 12.58
CA GLU A 108 5.13 -14.39 11.88
C GLU A 108 3.98 -13.38 11.77
N SER A 109 3.68 -12.66 12.85
CA SER A 109 2.64 -11.63 12.86
C SER A 109 2.90 -10.53 11.83
N ILE A 110 4.13 -10.00 11.78
CA ILE A 110 4.50 -8.95 10.84
C ILE A 110 4.48 -9.45 9.39
N VAL A 111 4.99 -10.65 9.13
CA VAL A 111 4.96 -11.27 7.80
C VAL A 111 3.53 -11.57 7.38
N ARG A 112 2.69 -12.09 8.29
CA ARG A 112 1.28 -12.36 8.03
C ARG A 112 0.55 -11.10 7.57
N ILE A 113 0.68 -9.99 8.29
CA ILE A 113 -0.02 -8.74 7.93
C ILE A 113 0.52 -8.18 6.62
N ASN A 114 1.84 -8.01 6.52
CA ASN A 114 2.43 -7.30 5.37
C ASN A 114 2.48 -8.12 4.10
N LEU A 115 2.74 -9.43 4.15
CA LEU A 115 2.91 -10.26 2.96
C LEU A 115 1.67 -11.09 2.66
N VAL A 116 1.16 -11.86 3.63
CA VAL A 116 -0.02 -12.69 3.42
C VAL A 116 -1.27 -11.82 3.24
N GLY A 117 -1.41 -10.73 3.99
CA GLY A 117 -2.48 -9.75 3.82
C GLY A 117 -2.46 -9.07 2.45
N THR A 118 -1.26 -8.73 1.93
CA THR A 118 -1.09 -8.21 0.56
C THR A 118 -1.55 -9.23 -0.48
N PHE A 119 -1.11 -10.48 -0.37
CA PHE A 119 -1.54 -11.54 -1.29
C PHE A 119 -3.05 -11.78 -1.21
N ASN A 120 -3.62 -11.83 0.00
CA ASN A 120 -5.07 -12.01 0.20
C ASN A 120 -5.87 -10.89 -0.47
N THR A 121 -5.46 -9.65 -0.28
CA THR A 121 -6.10 -8.48 -0.89
C THR A 121 -5.97 -8.51 -2.42
N LEU A 122 -4.75 -8.76 -2.94
CA LEU A 122 -4.47 -8.80 -4.38
C LEU A 122 -5.30 -9.88 -5.09
N ARG A 123 -5.32 -11.13 -4.58
CA ARG A 123 -6.07 -12.23 -5.20
C ARG A 123 -7.57 -11.97 -5.26
N LEU A 124 -8.13 -11.35 -4.21
CA LEU A 124 -9.56 -11.02 -4.16
C LEU A 124 -9.90 -9.87 -5.13
N ALA A 125 -9.08 -8.84 -5.18
CA ALA A 125 -9.22 -7.74 -6.14
C ALA A 125 -9.12 -8.24 -7.58
N ALA A 126 -8.12 -9.05 -7.89
CA ALA A 126 -7.91 -9.61 -9.22
C ALA A 126 -9.10 -10.48 -9.67
N ALA A 127 -9.64 -11.31 -8.79
CA ALA A 127 -10.81 -12.13 -9.07
C ALA A 127 -12.07 -11.30 -9.39
N ARG A 128 -12.22 -10.12 -8.74
CA ARG A 128 -13.31 -9.17 -9.05
C ARG A 128 -13.08 -8.49 -10.40
N MET A 129 -11.92 -7.88 -10.58
CA MET A 129 -11.55 -7.19 -11.82
C MET A 129 -11.63 -8.11 -13.05
N ALA A 130 -11.30 -9.39 -12.91
CA ALA A 130 -11.37 -10.36 -14.01
C ALA A 130 -12.77 -10.57 -14.60
N ARG A 131 -13.82 -10.18 -13.87
CA ARG A 131 -15.23 -10.25 -14.32
C ARG A 131 -15.68 -8.99 -15.04
N ASN A 132 -14.92 -7.90 -14.97
CA ASN A 132 -15.28 -6.65 -15.60
C ASN A 132 -15.22 -6.77 -17.12
N GLU A 133 -16.08 -6.05 -17.82
CA GLU A 133 -15.86 -5.80 -19.24
C GLU A 133 -14.61 -4.92 -19.41
N PRO A 134 -13.74 -5.25 -20.38
CA PRO A 134 -12.55 -4.45 -20.60
C PRO A 134 -12.91 -3.07 -21.17
N VAL A 135 -12.21 -2.04 -20.69
CA VAL A 135 -12.30 -0.67 -21.22
C VAL A 135 -10.89 -0.24 -21.63
N ASP A 136 -10.73 0.23 -22.85
CA ASP A 136 -9.42 0.57 -23.44
C ASP A 136 -8.37 -0.56 -23.32
N GLY A 137 -8.81 -1.83 -23.35
CA GLY A 137 -7.95 -3.01 -23.25
C GLY A 137 -7.57 -3.39 -21.80
N GLU A 138 -8.18 -2.79 -20.78
CA GLU A 138 -7.88 -3.07 -19.36
C GLU A 138 -9.16 -3.41 -18.58
N ARG A 139 -9.03 -4.33 -17.62
CA ARG A 139 -10.09 -4.66 -16.64
C ARG A 139 -9.85 -4.00 -15.30
N GLY A 140 -8.60 -3.67 -14.99
CA GLY A 140 -8.20 -2.98 -13.78
C GLY A 140 -6.69 -2.95 -13.55
N ALA A 141 -6.28 -2.27 -12.47
CA ALA A 141 -4.89 -2.19 -12.06
C ALA A 141 -4.75 -2.22 -10.52
N CYS A 142 -3.68 -2.85 -10.05
CA CYS A 142 -3.33 -2.95 -8.64
C CYS A 142 -1.99 -2.25 -8.37
N VAL A 143 -1.95 -1.41 -7.35
CA VAL A 143 -0.74 -0.77 -6.82
C VAL A 143 -0.49 -1.33 -5.43
N LEU A 144 0.65 -1.98 -5.25
CA LEU A 144 1.09 -2.53 -3.97
C LEU A 144 2.13 -1.61 -3.33
N THR A 145 2.28 -1.71 -2.01
CA THR A 145 3.26 -0.91 -1.26
C THR A 145 4.33 -1.79 -0.64
N ALA A 146 5.53 -1.76 -1.22
CA ALA A 146 6.73 -2.33 -0.62
C ALA A 146 7.40 -1.32 0.33
N SER A 147 8.71 -1.21 0.31
CA SER A 147 9.54 -0.24 1.02
C SER A 147 10.97 -0.33 0.48
N VAL A 148 11.77 0.72 0.63
CA VAL A 148 13.23 0.62 0.45
C VAL A 148 13.86 -0.41 1.37
N ALA A 149 13.23 -0.73 2.51
CA ALA A 149 13.65 -1.82 3.40
C ALA A 149 13.64 -3.21 2.73
N ALA A 150 12.98 -3.37 1.59
CA ALA A 150 13.07 -4.59 0.78
C ALA A 150 14.47 -4.79 0.18
N TYR A 151 15.26 -3.73 0.06
CA TYR A 151 16.59 -3.70 -0.53
C TYR A 151 17.68 -3.42 0.51
N GLU A 152 17.45 -2.43 1.37
CA GLU A 152 18.41 -2.00 2.39
C GLU A 152 17.72 -1.98 3.78
N GLY A 153 17.36 -3.16 4.30
CA GLY A 153 16.77 -3.28 5.64
C GLY A 153 17.77 -2.90 6.74
N GLN A 154 17.27 -2.22 7.75
CA GLN A 154 18.05 -1.81 8.92
C GLN A 154 18.06 -2.88 10.01
N ILE A 155 18.96 -2.75 10.96
CA ILE A 155 19.04 -3.63 12.14
C ILE A 155 17.68 -3.65 12.86
N GLY A 156 17.16 -4.86 13.08
CA GLY A 156 15.85 -5.10 13.69
C GLY A 156 14.68 -5.15 12.71
N GLN A 157 14.89 -4.87 11.43
CA GLN A 157 13.80 -4.87 10.44
C GLN A 157 13.62 -6.21 9.71
N ILE A 158 14.17 -7.33 10.21
CA ILE A 158 14.11 -8.64 9.52
C ILE A 158 12.69 -9.01 9.08
N PRO A 159 11.65 -9.02 9.93
CA PRO A 159 10.31 -9.40 9.49
C PRO A 159 9.73 -8.44 8.46
N TYR A 160 9.94 -7.13 8.66
CA TYR A 160 9.45 -6.10 7.75
C TYR A 160 10.16 -6.16 6.40
N ALA A 161 11.50 -6.23 6.39
CA ALA A 161 12.30 -6.34 5.18
C ALA A 161 11.96 -7.61 4.39
N SER A 162 11.83 -8.76 5.07
CA SER A 162 11.43 -10.03 4.47
C SER A 162 10.06 -9.93 3.80
N ALA A 163 9.08 -9.34 4.49
CA ALA A 163 7.73 -9.18 3.94
C ALA A 163 7.73 -8.22 2.73
N LYS A 164 8.42 -7.08 2.81
CA LYS A 164 8.48 -6.10 1.73
C LYS A 164 9.29 -6.59 0.52
N ALA A 165 10.34 -7.39 0.73
CA ALA A 165 11.04 -8.09 -0.34
C ALA A 165 10.13 -9.14 -1.00
N GLY A 166 9.30 -9.85 -0.24
CA GLY A 166 8.28 -10.75 -0.76
C GLY A 166 7.26 -10.05 -1.68
N ILE A 167 6.84 -8.82 -1.34
CA ILE A 167 5.95 -8.02 -2.21
C ILE A 167 6.66 -7.66 -3.53
N VAL A 168 7.94 -7.27 -3.48
CA VAL A 168 8.74 -7.01 -4.69
C VAL A 168 8.79 -8.27 -5.57
N GLY A 169 9.11 -9.44 -4.97
CA GLY A 169 9.13 -10.71 -5.69
C GLY A 169 7.77 -11.12 -6.28
N MET A 170 6.68 -10.80 -5.59
CA MET A 170 5.32 -11.07 -6.04
C MET A 170 4.92 -10.24 -7.28
N THR A 171 5.42 -9.01 -7.41
CA THR A 171 4.95 -8.01 -8.37
C THR A 171 5.01 -8.48 -9.82
N LEU A 172 6.18 -8.89 -10.29
CA LEU A 172 6.35 -9.33 -11.68
C LEU A 172 5.58 -10.63 -11.97
N VAL A 173 5.57 -11.55 -11.01
CA VAL A 173 4.85 -12.83 -11.16
C VAL A 173 3.34 -12.57 -11.28
N ALA A 174 2.78 -11.74 -10.40
CA ALA A 174 1.37 -11.38 -10.44
C ALA A 174 0.99 -10.64 -11.74
N ALA A 175 1.83 -9.73 -12.22
CA ALA A 175 1.61 -9.04 -13.49
C ALA A 175 1.57 -10.00 -14.68
N ARG A 176 2.43 -11.01 -14.69
CA ARG A 176 2.45 -12.05 -15.74
C ARG A 176 1.25 -13.00 -15.65
N ASP A 177 0.90 -13.44 -14.45
CA ASP A 177 -0.24 -14.30 -14.19
C ASP A 177 -1.56 -13.65 -14.61
N LEU A 178 -1.68 -12.34 -14.40
CA LEU A 178 -2.87 -11.57 -14.69
C LEU A 178 -2.90 -10.92 -16.09
N ALA A 179 -1.84 -11.04 -16.88
CA ALA A 179 -1.74 -10.41 -18.20
C ALA A 179 -2.88 -10.79 -19.14
N GLN A 180 -3.21 -12.09 -19.24
CA GLN A 180 -4.34 -12.56 -20.05
C GLN A 180 -5.71 -12.14 -19.48
N ARG A 181 -5.76 -11.72 -18.23
CA ARG A 181 -6.95 -11.12 -17.60
C ARG A 181 -7.03 -9.62 -17.80
N MET A 182 -6.06 -9.01 -18.49
CA MET A 182 -5.99 -7.56 -18.74
C MET A 182 -5.98 -6.75 -17.42
N ILE A 183 -5.27 -7.25 -16.41
CA ILE A 183 -5.09 -6.60 -15.11
C ILE A 183 -3.60 -6.36 -14.90
N ARG A 184 -3.24 -5.12 -14.59
CA ARG A 184 -1.86 -4.73 -14.29
C ARG A 184 -1.57 -4.75 -12.80
N VAL A 185 -0.32 -5.06 -12.46
CA VAL A 185 0.19 -5.00 -11.08
C VAL A 185 1.52 -4.27 -11.07
N CYS A 186 1.61 -3.19 -10.30
CA CYS A 186 2.88 -2.53 -9.99
C CYS A 186 3.02 -2.34 -8.49
N THR A 187 4.24 -2.08 -8.06
CA THR A 187 4.56 -1.82 -6.65
C THR A 187 5.32 -0.50 -6.53
N ILE A 188 5.02 0.27 -5.49
CA ILE A 188 5.85 1.40 -5.08
C ILE A 188 6.65 0.96 -3.85
N ALA A 189 7.95 1.24 -3.85
CA ALA A 189 8.84 1.08 -2.71
C ALA A 189 9.21 2.46 -2.16
N PRO A 190 8.42 3.01 -1.22
CA PRO A 190 8.69 4.32 -0.65
C PRO A 190 9.93 4.31 0.25
N GLY A 191 10.65 5.44 0.28
CA GLY A 191 11.68 5.76 1.24
C GLY A 191 11.08 6.30 2.54
N LEU A 192 11.63 7.42 3.00
CA LEU A 192 11.18 8.10 4.23
C LEU A 192 10.08 9.11 3.90
N PHE A 193 8.86 8.82 4.32
CA PHE A 193 7.68 9.66 4.10
C PHE A 193 7.10 10.17 5.41
N ASP A 194 6.58 11.40 5.40
CA ASP A 194 5.88 12.01 6.54
C ASP A 194 4.51 11.35 6.73
N THR A 195 4.47 10.35 7.58
CA THR A 195 3.29 9.55 7.87
C THR A 195 3.05 9.50 9.38
N PRO A 196 1.84 9.14 9.84
CA PRO A 196 1.57 8.98 11.28
C PRO A 196 2.53 8.03 12.00
N LEU A 197 3.16 7.10 11.29
CA LEU A 197 4.18 6.22 11.85
C LEU A 197 5.44 7.00 12.23
N LEU A 198 5.93 7.89 11.37
CA LEU A 198 7.08 8.77 11.65
C LEU A 198 6.72 9.95 12.53
N ALA A 199 5.46 10.41 12.52
CA ALA A 199 5.01 11.50 13.40
C ALA A 199 5.11 11.19 14.89
N ARG A 200 5.29 9.92 15.27
CA ARG A 200 5.55 9.49 16.66
C ARG A 200 6.99 9.73 17.11
N LEU A 201 7.89 10.03 16.18
CA LEU A 201 9.29 10.33 16.48
C LEU A 201 9.46 11.81 16.88
N PRO A 202 10.43 12.13 17.74
CA PRO A 202 10.79 13.51 18.08
C PRO A 202 11.14 14.33 16.80
N ASP A 203 10.84 15.61 16.81
CA ASP A 203 11.05 16.50 15.64
C ASP A 203 12.49 16.55 15.16
N ASN A 204 13.46 16.53 16.08
CA ASN A 204 14.88 16.49 15.72
C ASN A 204 15.26 15.18 15.00
N VAL A 205 14.65 14.04 15.36
CA VAL A 205 14.86 12.77 14.68
C VAL A 205 14.22 12.81 13.28
N ARG A 206 13.00 13.34 13.16
CA ARG A 206 12.34 13.51 11.86
C ARG A 206 13.14 14.44 10.94
N ALA A 207 13.63 15.55 11.46
CA ALA A 207 14.49 16.47 10.71
C ALA A 207 15.79 15.78 10.24
N SER A 208 16.45 15.01 11.10
CA SER A 208 17.65 14.24 10.76
C SER A 208 17.37 13.19 9.68
N LEU A 209 16.25 12.47 9.77
CA LEU A 209 15.83 11.52 8.75
C LEU A 209 15.58 12.22 7.40
N GLY A 210 14.90 13.35 7.40
CA GLY A 210 14.69 14.15 6.19
C GLY A 210 16.01 14.62 5.56
N ALA A 211 16.94 15.09 6.37
CA ALA A 211 18.26 15.55 5.91
C ALA A 211 19.13 14.42 5.34
N SER A 212 18.83 13.14 5.67
CA SER A 212 19.54 11.98 5.11
C SER A 212 19.10 11.62 3.68
N VAL A 213 17.99 12.19 3.19
CA VAL A 213 17.53 12.01 1.81
C VAL A 213 18.39 12.87 0.89
N PRO A 214 19.06 12.30 -0.12
CA PRO A 214 19.96 13.05 -1.01
C PRO A 214 19.27 14.23 -1.72
N HIS A 215 18.10 14.00 -2.34
CA HIS A 215 17.33 15.08 -2.98
C HIS A 215 15.88 14.63 -3.27
N PRO A 216 14.88 15.44 -2.89
CA PRO A 216 14.98 16.64 -2.02
C PRO A 216 15.34 16.24 -0.57
N ALA A 217 16.15 17.08 0.11
CA ALA A 217 16.63 16.80 1.47
C ALA A 217 15.52 17.01 2.52
N ARG A 218 14.47 16.19 2.44
CA ARG A 218 13.30 16.19 3.32
C ARG A 218 12.59 14.85 3.27
N LEU A 219 11.67 14.62 4.18
CA LEU A 219 10.73 13.53 4.07
C LEU A 219 9.84 13.71 2.82
N GLY A 220 9.52 12.62 2.14
CA GLY A 220 8.49 12.60 1.11
C GLY A 220 7.11 12.92 1.72
N THR A 221 6.24 13.55 0.96
CA THR A 221 4.86 13.80 1.38
C THR A 221 3.95 12.65 0.94
N PRO A 222 2.90 12.32 1.71
CA PRO A 222 1.92 11.33 1.28
C PRO A 222 1.33 11.62 -0.10
N ASP A 223 1.23 12.89 -0.48
CA ASP A 223 0.73 13.32 -1.77
C ASP A 223 1.66 12.96 -2.95
N GLU A 224 2.98 12.97 -2.75
CA GLU A 224 3.95 12.50 -3.76
C GLU A 224 3.81 10.99 -4.02
N PHE A 225 3.54 10.21 -2.96
CA PHE A 225 3.22 8.78 -3.11
C PHE A 225 1.90 8.59 -3.89
N ALA A 226 0.85 9.33 -3.52
CA ALA A 226 -0.45 9.26 -4.17
C ALA A 226 -0.36 9.65 -5.65
N SER A 227 0.43 10.68 -5.98
CA SER A 227 0.70 11.08 -7.37
C SER A 227 1.31 9.94 -8.19
N THR A 228 2.29 9.23 -7.63
CA THR A 228 2.92 8.08 -8.29
C THR A 228 1.92 6.92 -8.44
N ALA A 229 1.11 6.64 -7.42
CA ALA A 229 0.09 5.60 -7.47
C ALA A 229 -0.94 5.87 -8.59
N LEU A 230 -1.43 7.10 -8.69
CA LEU A 230 -2.36 7.47 -9.76
C LEU A 230 -1.69 7.40 -11.14
N HIS A 231 -0.43 7.84 -11.26
CA HIS A 231 0.30 7.70 -12.51
C HIS A 231 0.40 6.23 -12.96
N ILE A 232 0.65 5.29 -12.04
CA ILE A 232 0.64 3.85 -12.35
C ILE A 232 -0.75 3.41 -12.85
N LEU A 233 -1.84 3.87 -12.23
CA LEU A 233 -3.19 3.53 -12.67
C LEU A 233 -3.49 4.09 -14.07
N GLU A 234 -3.06 5.31 -14.38
CA GLU A 234 -3.32 6.00 -15.65
C GLU A 234 -2.42 5.53 -16.79
N ASN A 235 -1.19 5.10 -16.51
CA ASN A 235 -0.20 4.71 -17.52
C ASN A 235 -0.25 3.21 -17.81
N ALA A 236 -0.90 2.83 -18.89
CA ALA A 236 -1.13 1.45 -19.29
C ALA A 236 0.18 0.65 -19.57
N MET A 237 1.31 1.32 -19.83
CA MET A 237 2.58 0.64 -20.10
C MET A 237 3.32 0.24 -18.82
N LEU A 238 2.94 0.78 -17.66
CA LEU A 238 3.48 0.37 -16.36
C LEU A 238 2.82 -0.92 -15.88
N ASN A 239 3.56 -2.03 -15.95
CA ASN A 239 3.12 -3.34 -15.48
C ASN A 239 4.31 -4.20 -15.03
N GLY A 240 4.20 -4.83 -13.88
CA GLY A 240 5.23 -5.73 -13.34
C GLY A 240 6.44 -5.04 -12.72
N GLU A 241 6.43 -3.71 -12.58
CA GLU A 241 7.56 -2.93 -12.08
C GLU A 241 7.41 -2.57 -10.61
N THR A 242 8.54 -2.50 -9.90
CA THR A 242 8.64 -1.93 -8.55
C THR A 242 9.40 -0.60 -8.63
N ILE A 243 8.69 0.49 -8.41
CA ILE A 243 9.22 1.84 -8.49
C ILE A 243 9.72 2.28 -7.11
N ARG A 244 11.02 2.52 -6.97
CA ARG A 244 11.57 3.18 -5.78
C ARG A 244 11.18 4.65 -5.80
N LEU A 245 10.51 5.11 -4.76
CA LEU A 245 10.12 6.51 -4.56
C LEU A 245 10.77 7.00 -3.27
N ASP A 246 12.04 7.45 -3.34
CA ASP A 246 12.88 7.52 -2.16
C ASP A 246 13.90 8.69 -2.14
N GLY A 247 13.85 9.61 -3.11
CA GLY A 247 14.82 10.71 -3.20
C GLY A 247 16.27 10.26 -3.29
N ALA A 248 16.51 9.06 -3.85
CA ALA A 248 17.81 8.40 -3.99
C ALA A 248 18.46 7.96 -2.66
N ILE A 249 17.70 7.85 -1.57
CA ILE A 249 18.25 7.35 -0.29
C ILE A 249 18.66 5.88 -0.42
N ARG A 250 19.75 5.55 0.26
CA ARG A 250 20.15 4.19 0.57
C ARG A 250 20.31 4.10 2.08
N MET A 251 19.50 3.24 2.69
CA MET A 251 19.43 3.17 4.15
C MET A 251 20.73 2.66 4.73
N THR A 252 21.23 3.36 5.74
CA THR A 252 22.35 2.89 6.57
C THR A 252 21.90 1.72 7.45
N PRO A 253 22.82 0.90 7.99
CA PRO A 253 22.46 -0.20 8.89
C PRO A 253 21.71 0.23 10.17
N ARG A 254 21.80 1.51 10.53
CA ARG A 254 21.15 2.16 11.69
C ARG A 254 20.68 3.55 11.32
#